data_cbd9256ade29d11a5959b31faa42bee8
#
_entry.id   cbd9256ade29d11a5959b31faa42bee8
#
_cell.length_a   1.000
_cell.length_b   1.000
_cell.length_c   1.000
_cell.angle_alpha   90.00
_cell.angle_beta   90.00
_cell.angle_gamma   90.00
#
_symmetry.space_group_name_H-M   'P 1'
#
loop_
_entity.id
_entity.type
_entity.pdbx_description
1 polymer ?
#
loop_
_entity_poly.entity_id
_entity_poly.type
_entity_poly.pdbx_seq_one_letter_code
_entity_poly.pdbx_strand_id
1 'polypeptide(L)'
;VSIEVLNESGEAEVNEQMLIDVASFAMRSMDVHPDAEATITLVDEPTMADLHVRWMDLEGPTDVMSFPMDELTPGGGRPDADMPGPAMLGDIILCPAYDRKQADMAGHDLAHEMALLTVHGVLHLLGYDHIEPKDEREMFALQNEILADWYDDLARRGMEYQPKPTGPHAFPSAADRDELDKLMKGIE
;
A
#
# COMPACT_ATOMS: atom_id res chain seq x y z
N VAL A 1 -6.10 1.20 16.19
CA VAL A 1 -5.75 0.59 14.90
C VAL A 1 -4.86 -0.61 15.14
N SER A 2 -5.24 -1.75 14.61
CA SER A 2 -4.50 -3.01 14.75
C SER A 2 -4.18 -3.57 13.38
N ILE A 3 -2.88 -3.79 13.12
CA ILE A 3 -2.41 -4.33 11.85
C ILE A 3 -1.70 -5.65 12.10
N GLU A 4 -2.15 -6.70 11.44
CA GLU A 4 -1.48 -8.00 11.47
C GLU A 4 -0.74 -8.20 10.16
N VAL A 5 0.52 -8.63 10.23
CA VAL A 5 1.31 -8.96 9.04
C VAL A 5 1.58 -10.46 9.03
N LEU A 6 1.22 -11.10 7.92
CA LEU A 6 1.45 -12.53 7.69
C LEU A 6 2.45 -12.67 6.54
N ASN A 7 3.66 -13.08 6.85
CA ASN A 7 4.69 -13.24 5.81
C ASN A 7 4.72 -14.67 5.29
N GLU A 8 4.08 -14.89 4.16
CA GLU A 8 4.02 -16.16 3.46
C GLU A 8 4.85 -16.15 2.19
N SER A 9 5.67 -15.10 2.00
CA SER A 9 6.45 -14.92 0.77
C SER A 9 7.77 -15.71 0.74
N GLY A 10 8.25 -16.12 1.90
CA GLY A 10 9.60 -16.70 2.02
C GLY A 10 10.72 -15.68 2.08
N GLU A 11 10.40 -14.39 2.03
CA GLU A 11 11.37 -13.28 2.06
C GLU A 11 11.60 -12.85 3.51
N ALA A 12 12.75 -13.22 4.09
CA ALA A 12 13.06 -12.91 5.50
C ALA A 12 13.47 -11.45 5.72
N GLU A 13 13.89 -10.76 4.68
CA GLU A 13 14.42 -9.39 4.77
C GLU A 13 13.39 -8.29 4.84
N VAL A 14 12.11 -8.62 4.71
CA VAL A 14 11.03 -7.64 4.79
C VAL A 14 10.84 -7.19 6.23
N ASN A 15 10.84 -5.89 6.46
CA ASN A 15 10.61 -5.32 7.77
C ASN A 15 9.11 -5.22 8.07
N GLU A 16 8.57 -6.22 8.77
CA GLU A 16 7.15 -6.29 9.08
C GLU A 16 6.72 -5.15 10.01
N GLN A 17 7.59 -4.75 10.94
CA GLN A 17 7.28 -3.65 11.85
C GLN A 17 7.11 -2.33 11.10
N MET A 18 7.91 -2.11 10.06
CA MET A 18 7.78 -0.93 9.20
C MET A 18 6.40 -0.91 8.51
N LEU A 19 5.94 -2.07 8.02
CA LEU A 19 4.64 -2.16 7.36
C LEU A 19 3.50 -1.85 8.34
N ILE A 20 3.59 -2.36 9.56
CA ILE A 20 2.63 -2.05 10.62
C ILE A 20 2.63 -0.54 10.89
N ASP A 21 3.80 0.05 11.02
CA ASP A 21 3.94 1.46 11.34
C ASP A 21 3.35 2.37 10.26
N VAL A 22 3.70 2.13 9.00
CA VAL A 22 3.21 2.98 7.90
C VAL A 22 1.71 2.80 7.67
N ALA A 23 1.19 1.57 7.79
CA ALA A 23 -0.23 1.30 7.65
C ALA A 23 -1.03 1.98 8.76
N SER A 24 -0.54 1.87 10.00
CA SER A 24 -1.17 2.52 11.15
C SER A 24 -1.17 4.04 10.99
N PHE A 25 -0.07 4.60 10.53
CA PHE A 25 0.03 6.04 10.28
C PHE A 25 -0.98 6.48 9.21
N ALA A 26 -1.08 5.73 8.11
CA ALA A 26 -2.01 6.06 7.03
C ALA A 26 -3.46 6.03 7.53
N MET A 27 -3.81 5.01 8.31
CA MET A 27 -5.16 4.88 8.86
C MET A 27 -5.49 6.02 9.82
N ARG A 28 -4.56 6.39 10.69
CA ARG A 28 -4.76 7.53 11.61
C ARG A 28 -4.86 8.85 10.83
N SER A 29 -4.06 9.02 9.77
CA SER A 29 -4.12 10.21 8.92
C SER A 29 -5.47 10.37 8.24
N MET A 30 -6.14 9.26 7.96
CA MET A 30 -7.45 9.25 7.33
C MET A 30 -8.61 9.21 8.34
N ASP A 31 -8.32 9.44 9.62
CA ASP A 31 -9.31 9.46 10.70
C ASP A 31 -10.15 8.18 10.78
N VAL A 32 -9.51 7.04 10.57
CA VAL A 32 -10.15 5.73 10.71
C VAL A 32 -10.42 5.46 12.19
N HIS A 33 -11.50 4.75 12.48
CA HIS A 33 -11.87 4.40 13.86
C HIS A 33 -10.69 3.77 14.60
N PRO A 34 -10.42 4.17 15.87
CA PRO A 34 -9.26 3.65 16.62
C PRO A 34 -9.23 2.14 16.78
N ASP A 35 -10.37 1.47 16.74
CA ASP A 35 -10.46 0.02 16.88
C ASP A 35 -10.43 -0.72 15.53
N ALA A 36 -10.21 -0.01 14.43
CA ALA A 36 -10.17 -0.62 13.11
C ALA A 36 -8.98 -1.58 12.97
N GLU A 37 -9.20 -2.64 12.21
CA GLU A 37 -8.21 -3.68 11.97
C GLU A 37 -8.01 -3.91 10.48
N ALA A 38 -6.80 -4.29 10.08
CA ALA A 38 -6.51 -4.71 8.73
C ALA A 38 -5.39 -5.75 8.75
N THR A 39 -5.32 -6.56 7.71
CA THR A 39 -4.28 -7.58 7.57
C THR A 39 -3.45 -7.29 6.32
N ILE A 40 -2.13 -7.43 6.46
CA ILE A 40 -1.20 -7.35 5.34
C ILE A 40 -0.59 -8.74 5.16
N THR A 41 -0.77 -9.34 4.00
CA THR A 41 -0.21 -10.66 3.70
C THR A 41 0.84 -10.52 2.60
N LEU A 42 2.01 -11.08 2.84
CA LEU A 42 3.11 -11.09 1.88
C LEU A 42 3.15 -12.45 1.21
N VAL A 43 3.12 -12.48 -0.12
CA VAL A 43 3.06 -13.72 -0.89
C VAL A 43 4.17 -13.78 -1.93
N ASP A 44 4.44 -14.97 -2.46
CA ASP A 44 5.37 -15.14 -3.55
C ASP A 44 4.73 -14.81 -4.90
N GLU A 45 5.54 -14.78 -5.96
CA GLU A 45 5.04 -14.42 -7.29
C GLU A 45 4.00 -15.41 -7.84
N PRO A 46 4.18 -16.73 -7.71
CA PRO A 46 3.14 -17.65 -8.18
C PRO A 46 1.80 -17.46 -7.47
N THR A 47 1.83 -17.23 -6.16
CA THR A 47 0.61 -16.98 -5.38
C THR A 47 -0.07 -15.69 -5.81
N MET A 48 0.72 -14.62 -5.99
CA MET A 48 0.20 -13.33 -6.43
C MET A 48 -0.40 -13.43 -7.84
N ALA A 49 0.26 -14.15 -8.74
CA ALA A 49 -0.25 -14.36 -10.09
C ALA A 49 -1.59 -15.09 -10.07
N ASP A 50 -1.72 -16.12 -9.22
CA ASP A 50 -2.97 -16.88 -9.06
C ASP A 50 -4.11 -15.97 -8.54
N LEU A 51 -3.82 -15.14 -7.54
CA LEU A 51 -4.80 -14.19 -7.00
C LEU A 51 -5.20 -13.15 -8.05
N HIS A 52 -4.24 -12.68 -8.84
CA HIS A 52 -4.48 -11.66 -9.86
C HIS A 52 -5.42 -12.19 -10.96
N VAL A 53 -5.22 -13.44 -11.38
CA VAL A 53 -6.11 -14.11 -12.33
C VAL A 53 -7.51 -14.30 -11.73
N ARG A 54 -7.58 -14.84 -10.51
CA ARG A 54 -8.85 -15.20 -9.88
C ARG A 54 -9.75 -13.99 -9.60
N TRP A 55 -9.15 -12.90 -9.12
CA TRP A 55 -9.91 -11.77 -8.58
C TRP A 55 -9.97 -10.58 -9.52
N MET A 56 -8.99 -10.41 -10.40
CA MET A 56 -8.89 -9.28 -11.32
C MET A 56 -8.97 -9.69 -12.78
N ASP A 57 -8.97 -10.99 -13.08
CA ASP A 57 -8.95 -11.55 -14.43
C ASP A 57 -7.79 -11.00 -15.28
N LEU A 58 -6.64 -10.83 -14.63
CA LEU A 58 -5.40 -10.33 -15.26
C LEU A 58 -4.29 -11.36 -15.08
N GLU A 59 -3.41 -11.48 -16.05
CA GLU A 59 -2.31 -12.42 -16.02
C GLU A 59 -1.08 -11.87 -15.32
N GLY A 60 -0.28 -12.78 -14.73
CA GLY A 60 0.99 -12.45 -14.10
C GLY A 60 0.88 -11.88 -12.70
N PRO A 61 2.01 -11.77 -11.99
CA PRO A 61 2.02 -11.15 -10.67
C PRO A 61 1.82 -9.65 -10.77
N THR A 62 1.45 -9.03 -9.64
CA THR A 62 1.32 -7.59 -9.53
C THR A 62 1.98 -7.12 -8.23
N ASP A 63 2.04 -5.80 -8.02
CA ASP A 63 2.71 -5.20 -6.87
C ASP A 63 1.88 -5.27 -5.58
N VAL A 64 0.58 -4.96 -5.67
CA VAL A 64 -0.31 -4.90 -4.52
C VAL A 64 -1.75 -5.20 -4.95
N MET A 65 -2.48 -5.89 -4.06
CA MET A 65 -3.92 -6.09 -4.21
C MET A 65 -4.60 -5.75 -2.90
N SER A 66 -5.78 -5.16 -2.97
CA SER A 66 -6.55 -4.80 -1.79
C SER A 66 -7.96 -5.38 -1.88
N PHE A 67 -8.41 -5.97 -0.77
CA PHE A 67 -9.72 -6.59 -0.66
C PHE A 67 -10.48 -5.95 0.50
N PRO A 68 -11.22 -4.85 0.24
CA PRO A 68 -12.00 -4.22 1.31
C PRO A 68 -13.14 -5.13 1.76
N MET A 69 -13.42 -5.11 3.06
CA MET A 69 -14.55 -5.87 3.63
C MET A 69 -15.87 -5.23 3.27
N ASP A 70 -15.90 -3.89 3.21
CA ASP A 70 -17.11 -3.12 2.88
C ASP A 70 -16.79 -2.10 1.81
N GLU A 71 -17.81 -1.71 1.04
CA GLU A 71 -17.66 -0.60 0.11
C GLU A 71 -17.75 0.71 0.90
N LEU A 72 -16.66 1.47 0.88
CA LEU A 72 -16.58 2.75 1.56
C LEU A 72 -16.51 3.88 0.54
N THR A 73 -16.94 5.07 0.96
CA THR A 73 -16.87 6.27 0.15
C THR A 73 -15.60 7.05 0.50
N PRO A 74 -14.83 7.52 -0.50
CA PRO A 74 -13.66 8.35 -0.22
C PRO A 74 -14.01 9.54 0.65
N GLY A 75 -13.20 9.79 1.68
CA GLY A 75 -13.43 10.87 2.63
C GLY A 75 -14.44 10.55 3.73
N GLY A 76 -15.01 9.36 3.73
CA GLY A 76 -15.91 8.90 4.78
C GLY A 76 -15.22 8.70 6.14
N GLY A 77 -13.92 8.52 6.12
CA GLY A 77 -13.01 8.60 7.27
C GLY A 77 -13.14 7.54 8.33
N ARG A 78 -14.27 7.41 8.96
CA ARG A 78 -14.47 6.55 10.13
C ARG A 78 -15.54 5.49 9.88
N PRO A 79 -15.16 4.39 9.19
CA PRO A 79 -16.11 3.31 8.99
C PRO A 79 -16.57 2.75 10.34
N ASP A 80 -17.83 2.39 10.42
CA ASP A 80 -18.45 1.78 11.60
C ASP A 80 -18.36 2.64 12.87
N ALA A 81 -18.34 3.96 12.74
CA ALA A 81 -18.26 4.88 13.87
C ALA A 81 -19.41 4.67 14.88
N ASP A 82 -20.55 4.22 14.41
CA ASP A 82 -21.75 3.98 15.22
C ASP A 82 -21.89 2.52 15.66
N MET A 83 -20.96 1.65 15.28
CA MET A 83 -21.03 0.23 15.61
C MET A 83 -20.09 -0.11 16.78
N PRO A 84 -20.54 -0.96 17.71
CA PRO A 84 -19.66 -1.41 18.79
C PRO A 84 -18.62 -2.41 18.28
N GLY A 85 -17.43 -2.37 18.85
CA GLY A 85 -16.37 -3.33 18.60
C GLY A 85 -15.45 -2.98 17.44
N PRO A 86 -14.43 -3.81 17.18
CA PRO A 86 -13.47 -3.56 16.13
C PRO A 86 -14.09 -3.68 14.73
N ALA A 87 -13.63 -2.82 13.82
CA ALA A 87 -14.05 -2.83 12.41
C ALA A 87 -12.93 -3.40 11.56
N MET A 88 -13.18 -4.50 10.84
CA MET A 88 -12.22 -5.06 9.90
C MET A 88 -12.33 -4.31 8.57
N LEU A 89 -11.27 -3.60 8.19
CA LEU A 89 -11.24 -2.85 6.94
C LEU A 89 -11.04 -3.76 5.73
N GLY A 90 -10.19 -4.78 5.86
CA GLY A 90 -9.91 -5.71 4.78
C GLY A 90 -8.47 -6.18 4.77
N ASP A 91 -8.05 -6.70 3.62
CA ASP A 91 -6.74 -7.30 3.41
C ASP A 91 -5.96 -6.57 2.34
N ILE A 92 -4.66 -6.39 2.60
CA ILE A 92 -3.71 -5.87 1.62
C ILE A 92 -2.74 -7.02 1.33
N ILE A 93 -2.55 -7.35 0.05
CA ILE A 93 -1.64 -8.42 -0.38
C ILE A 93 -0.48 -7.77 -1.13
N LEU A 94 0.74 -8.05 -0.68
CA LEU A 94 1.97 -7.55 -1.29
C LEU A 94 2.82 -8.71 -1.80
N CYS A 95 3.55 -8.48 -2.88
CA CYS A 95 4.48 -9.45 -3.43
C CYS A 95 5.90 -8.88 -3.40
N PRO A 96 6.68 -9.14 -2.34
CA PRO A 96 8.01 -8.55 -2.19
C PRO A 96 8.94 -8.81 -3.38
N ALA A 97 8.90 -9.99 -3.97
CA ALA A 97 9.75 -10.31 -5.12
C ALA A 97 9.44 -9.42 -6.33
N TYR A 98 8.17 -9.22 -6.62
CA TYR A 98 7.75 -8.31 -7.70
C TYR A 98 8.06 -6.85 -7.32
N ASP A 99 7.78 -6.48 -6.08
CA ASP A 99 7.99 -5.12 -5.58
C ASP A 99 9.47 -4.74 -5.62
N ARG A 100 10.38 -5.72 -5.40
CA ARG A 100 11.83 -5.49 -5.52
C ARG A 100 12.23 -5.11 -6.94
N LYS A 101 11.70 -5.82 -7.93
CA LYS A 101 11.95 -5.51 -9.34
C LYS A 101 11.47 -4.10 -9.67
N GLN A 102 10.29 -3.75 -9.17
CA GLN A 102 9.69 -2.44 -9.39
C GLN A 102 10.48 -1.34 -8.70
N ALA A 103 10.96 -1.59 -7.47
CA ALA A 103 11.81 -0.66 -6.73
C ALA A 103 13.12 -0.39 -7.48
N ASP A 104 13.75 -1.44 -7.99
CA ASP A 104 14.98 -1.33 -8.79
C ASP A 104 14.74 -0.49 -10.03
N MET A 105 13.63 -0.72 -10.72
CA MET A 105 13.26 0.05 -11.91
C MET A 105 13.02 1.52 -11.57
N ALA A 106 12.42 1.80 -10.42
CA ALA A 106 12.12 3.15 -9.95
C ALA A 106 13.33 3.85 -9.32
N GLY A 107 14.39 3.11 -9.00
CA GLY A 107 15.61 3.69 -8.43
C GLY A 107 15.57 3.95 -6.93
N HIS A 108 14.78 3.18 -6.17
CA HIS A 108 14.74 3.31 -4.72
C HIS A 108 14.69 1.93 -4.05
N ASP A 109 14.79 1.91 -2.72
CA ASP A 109 14.82 0.67 -1.94
C ASP A 109 13.49 -0.05 -1.93
N LEU A 110 13.54 -1.38 -1.78
CA LEU A 110 12.35 -2.21 -1.58
C LEU A 110 11.50 -1.69 -0.43
N ALA A 111 12.13 -1.30 0.68
CA ALA A 111 11.39 -0.81 1.85
C ALA A 111 10.52 0.40 1.52
N HIS A 112 11.06 1.35 0.76
CA HIS A 112 10.27 2.51 0.32
C HIS A 112 9.13 2.10 -0.61
N GLU A 113 9.40 1.20 -1.57
CA GLU A 113 8.36 0.72 -2.48
C GLU A 113 7.22 0.05 -1.72
N MET A 114 7.55 -0.80 -0.75
CA MET A 114 6.54 -1.48 0.06
C MET A 114 5.77 -0.51 0.96
N ALA A 115 6.44 0.53 1.50
CA ALA A 115 5.76 1.56 2.28
C ALA A 115 4.75 2.32 1.41
N LEU A 116 5.16 2.71 0.21
CA LEU A 116 4.31 3.40 -0.76
C LEU A 116 3.09 2.54 -1.13
N LEU A 117 3.31 1.27 -1.44
CA LEU A 117 2.25 0.35 -1.82
C LEU A 117 1.30 0.05 -0.66
N THR A 118 1.81 0.06 0.57
CA THR A 118 0.98 -0.13 1.76
C THR A 118 0.03 1.07 1.94
N VAL A 119 0.52 2.30 1.79
CA VAL A 119 -0.33 3.50 1.84
C VAL A 119 -1.39 3.43 0.75
N HIS A 120 -0.98 3.07 -0.47
CA HIS A 120 -1.88 2.90 -1.60
C HIS A 120 -2.98 1.88 -1.27
N GLY A 121 -2.60 0.73 -0.71
CA GLY A 121 -3.54 -0.31 -0.31
C GLY A 121 -4.53 0.15 0.75
N VAL A 122 -4.06 0.90 1.75
CA VAL A 122 -4.93 1.46 2.79
C VAL A 122 -5.98 2.37 2.16
N LEU A 123 -5.59 3.23 1.23
CA LEU A 123 -6.53 4.13 0.56
C LEU A 123 -7.59 3.35 -0.22
N HIS A 124 -7.20 2.25 -0.88
CA HIS A 124 -8.16 1.37 -1.54
C HIS A 124 -9.16 0.77 -0.56
N LEU A 125 -8.70 0.35 0.63
CA LEU A 125 -9.60 -0.19 1.65
C LEU A 125 -10.61 0.86 2.10
N LEU A 126 -10.28 2.14 1.98
CA LEU A 126 -11.15 3.25 2.37
C LEU A 126 -12.02 3.78 1.21
N GLY A 127 -11.98 3.09 0.07
CA GLY A 127 -12.86 3.40 -1.06
C GLY A 127 -12.25 4.24 -2.17
N TYR A 128 -11.00 4.68 -2.03
CA TYR A 128 -10.32 5.40 -3.11
C TYR A 128 -10.01 4.45 -4.27
N ASP A 129 -10.11 4.94 -5.48
CA ASP A 129 -9.74 4.16 -6.66
C ASP A 129 -9.03 5.05 -7.69
N HIS A 130 -8.58 4.42 -8.79
CA HIS A 130 -7.91 5.12 -9.88
C HIS A 130 -8.49 4.74 -11.24
N ILE A 131 -9.79 4.48 -11.30
CA ILE A 131 -10.50 4.15 -12.53
C ILE A 131 -10.67 5.41 -13.39
N GLU A 132 -11.17 6.49 -12.79
CA GLU A 132 -11.33 7.76 -13.48
C GLU A 132 -10.08 8.64 -13.29
N PRO A 133 -9.65 9.41 -14.30
CA PRO A 133 -8.45 10.24 -14.18
C PRO A 133 -8.46 11.22 -13.01
N LYS A 134 -9.61 11.77 -12.68
CA LYS A 134 -9.74 12.67 -11.54
C LYS A 134 -9.51 11.93 -10.22
N ASP A 135 -10.11 10.76 -10.07
CA ASP A 135 -9.98 9.93 -8.88
C ASP A 135 -8.55 9.44 -8.71
N GLU A 136 -7.92 9.08 -9.82
CA GLU A 136 -6.52 8.65 -9.84
C GLU A 136 -5.60 9.76 -9.35
N ARG A 137 -5.76 10.98 -9.84
CA ARG A 137 -4.94 12.13 -9.40
C ARG A 137 -5.13 12.42 -7.92
N GLU A 138 -6.37 12.37 -7.45
CA GLU A 138 -6.70 12.60 -6.04
C GLU A 138 -6.05 11.54 -5.16
N MET A 139 -6.18 10.28 -5.53
CA MET A 139 -5.62 9.17 -4.78
C MET A 139 -4.09 9.26 -4.70
N PHE A 140 -3.41 9.50 -5.84
CA PHE A 140 -1.95 9.58 -5.84
C PHE A 140 -1.44 10.82 -5.09
N ALA A 141 -2.13 11.94 -5.18
CA ALA A 141 -1.77 13.13 -4.41
C ALA A 141 -1.86 12.87 -2.90
N LEU A 142 -2.94 12.24 -2.47
CA LEU A 142 -3.15 11.90 -1.07
C LEU A 142 -2.14 10.86 -0.58
N GLN A 143 -1.88 9.84 -1.38
CA GLN A 143 -0.87 8.82 -1.11
C GLN A 143 0.49 9.46 -0.83
N ASN A 144 0.91 10.35 -1.72
CA ASN A 144 2.22 10.99 -1.62
C ASN A 144 2.30 11.92 -0.40
N GLU A 145 1.22 12.63 -0.09
CA GLU A 145 1.14 13.49 1.10
C GLU A 145 1.28 12.67 2.38
N ILE A 146 0.53 11.57 2.49
CA ILE A 146 0.60 10.68 3.65
C ILE A 146 1.98 10.09 3.80
N LEU A 147 2.56 9.61 2.70
CA LEU A 147 3.89 9.00 2.72
C LEU A 147 4.97 9.99 3.16
N ALA A 148 4.93 11.21 2.62
CA ALA A 148 5.87 12.27 3.02
C ALA A 148 5.70 12.63 4.50
N ASP A 149 4.46 12.75 4.96
CA ASP A 149 4.16 13.05 6.36
C ASP A 149 4.64 11.92 7.28
N TRP A 150 4.59 10.67 6.83
CA TRP A 150 5.11 9.54 7.58
C TRP A 150 6.62 9.65 7.80
N TYR A 151 7.37 10.02 6.76
CA TYR A 151 8.81 10.24 6.91
C TYR A 151 9.11 11.37 7.90
N ASP A 152 8.34 12.45 7.86
CA ASP A 152 8.48 13.55 8.81
C ASP A 152 8.16 13.10 10.24
N ASP A 153 7.13 12.27 10.39
CA ASP A 153 6.75 11.71 11.69
C ASP A 153 7.84 10.79 12.24
N LEU A 154 8.45 9.96 11.39
CA LEU A 154 9.58 9.12 11.80
C LEU A 154 10.73 9.98 12.31
N ALA A 155 11.05 11.06 11.60
CA ALA A 155 12.11 11.98 12.03
C ALA A 155 11.81 12.60 13.39
N ARG A 156 10.57 13.01 13.61
CA ARG A 156 10.14 13.57 14.92
C ARG A 156 10.26 12.54 16.05
N ARG A 157 10.02 11.27 15.76
CA ARG A 157 10.14 10.18 16.75
C ARG A 157 11.56 9.69 16.91
N GLY A 158 12.52 10.21 16.14
CA GLY A 158 13.90 9.76 16.14
C GLY A 158 14.08 8.36 15.56
N MET A 159 13.21 7.97 14.62
CA MET A 159 13.21 6.65 13.99
C MET A 159 13.56 6.74 12.51
N GLU A 160 14.17 5.68 11.99
CA GLU A 160 14.45 5.56 10.57
C GLU A 160 14.44 4.08 10.19
N TYR A 161 13.61 3.73 9.21
CA TYR A 161 13.61 2.37 8.64
C TYR A 161 14.51 2.31 7.40
N GLN A 162 14.54 3.39 6.65
CA GLN A 162 15.40 3.61 5.50
C GLN A 162 15.50 5.11 5.25
N PRO A 163 16.56 5.58 4.60
CA PRO A 163 16.65 7.00 4.25
C PRO A 163 15.48 7.42 3.35
N LYS A 164 14.98 8.63 3.55
CA LYS A 164 13.94 9.19 2.70
C LYS A 164 14.49 9.33 1.28
N PRO A 165 13.88 8.67 0.28
CA PRO A 165 14.38 8.73 -1.09
C PRO A 165 14.12 10.09 -1.73
N THR A 166 14.98 10.46 -2.68
CA THR A 166 14.88 11.74 -3.38
C THR A 166 14.76 11.57 -4.89
N GLY A 167 14.67 10.33 -5.37
CA GLY A 167 14.55 10.05 -6.81
C GLY A 167 13.21 10.49 -7.40
N PRO A 168 13.11 10.55 -8.73
CA PRO A 168 11.90 11.02 -9.40
C PRO A 168 10.67 10.16 -9.20
N HIS A 169 10.86 8.88 -8.84
CA HIS A 169 9.74 7.95 -8.60
C HIS A 169 9.47 7.73 -7.11
N ALA A 170 10.13 8.49 -6.23
CA ALA A 170 9.95 8.33 -4.78
C ALA A 170 8.52 8.67 -4.33
N PHE A 171 7.95 9.70 -4.95
CA PHE A 171 6.57 10.14 -4.69
C PHE A 171 5.88 10.30 -6.05
N PRO A 172 5.52 9.18 -6.69
CA PRO A 172 5.09 9.21 -8.09
C PRO A 172 3.70 9.80 -8.27
N SER A 173 3.56 10.56 -9.37
CA SER A 173 2.24 10.95 -9.85
C SER A 173 1.58 9.74 -10.53
N ALA A 174 0.30 9.87 -10.85
CA ALA A 174 -0.41 8.83 -11.60
C ALA A 174 0.26 8.53 -12.94
N ALA A 175 0.74 9.58 -13.63
CA ALA A 175 1.45 9.41 -14.91
C ALA A 175 2.77 8.66 -14.75
N ASP A 176 3.51 8.94 -13.66
CA ASP A 176 4.76 8.24 -13.36
C ASP A 176 4.53 6.76 -13.12
N ARG A 177 3.48 6.42 -12.39
CA ARG A 177 3.13 5.01 -12.10
C ARG A 177 2.68 4.28 -13.35
N ASP A 178 1.94 4.93 -14.23
CA ASP A 178 1.53 4.34 -15.50
C ASP A 178 2.74 4.02 -16.38
N GLU A 179 3.71 4.93 -16.44
CA GLU A 179 4.95 4.70 -17.19
C GLU A 179 5.75 3.54 -16.60
N LEU A 180 5.88 3.49 -15.26
CA LEU A 180 6.57 2.41 -14.58
C LEU A 180 5.90 1.06 -14.83
N ASP A 181 4.57 1.02 -14.79
CA ASP A 181 3.79 -0.18 -15.05
C ASP A 181 4.05 -0.72 -16.46
N LYS A 182 4.13 0.15 -17.44
CA LYS A 182 4.48 -0.23 -18.81
C LYS A 182 5.88 -0.83 -18.90
N LEU A 183 6.84 -0.24 -18.18
CA LEU A 183 8.20 -0.78 -18.13
C LEU A 183 8.24 -2.14 -17.46
N MET A 184 7.49 -2.33 -16.38
CA MET A 184 7.40 -3.61 -15.68
C MET A 184 6.82 -4.70 -16.58
N LYS A 185 5.83 -4.40 -17.39
CA LYS A 185 5.24 -5.35 -18.33
C LYS A 185 6.24 -5.80 -19.40
N GLY A 186 7.18 -4.96 -19.74
CA GLY A 186 8.22 -5.27 -20.73
C GLY A 186 9.28 -6.24 -20.25
N ILE A 187 9.40 -6.48 -18.94
CA ILE A 187 10.43 -7.36 -18.37
C ILE A 187 9.90 -8.73 -17.92
N GLU A 188 8.63 -8.98 -18.10
CA GLU A 188 8.01 -10.27 -17.74
C GLU A 188 8.11 -11.29 -18.85
#